data_baee68f889918db1161352565a564414
#
_entry.id   baee68f889918db1161352565a564414
#
_cell.length_a   1.000
_cell.length_b   1.000
_cell.length_c   1.000
_cell.angle_alpha   90.00
_cell.angle_beta   90.00
_cell.angle_gamma   90.00
#
_symmetry.space_group_name_H-M   'P 1'
#
loop_
_entity.id
_entity.type
_entity.pdbx_description
1 polymer ?
#
loop_
_entity_poly.entity_id
_entity_poly.type
_entity_poly.pdbx_seq_one_letter_code
_entity_poly.pdbx_strand_id
1 'polypeptide(L)'
;MTDTYYSDRAGGPRPRALEHIDETLWAAILALLDRGIEGAWFAKDFPLACEDAKGTYACDRNSLMATVRAEIPDLGRHLYQPPVPPTLAVLDLLEFMHRHACEASEGKYHSFYDHHHLRFDREAGQQELRKSANRLLTRAGSIYELKVDGQVTRLVPEVVAAGLRHELPATRDAEFDHLLAASARNFLDPDPEIRGQALEKLWDAFERVKTLLDDDKKRGSELLIATATNGAAPEEAELLRDEMRCLTTIGNGFRIRHHETRSVGLSSAQADHLFARMYAMLMRVHPAVR
;
A
#
# COMPACT_ATOMS: atom_id res chain seq x y z
N MET A 1 13.63 22.06 -6.36
CA MET A 1 12.92 22.94 -5.42
C MET A 1 11.80 22.12 -4.80
N THR A 2 11.76 21.99 -3.48
CA THR A 2 10.68 21.30 -2.78
C THR A 2 9.42 22.15 -2.91
N ASP A 3 8.35 21.56 -3.52
CA ASP A 3 7.02 22.16 -3.68
C ASP A 3 6.29 22.27 -2.32
N THR A 4 6.87 22.99 -1.36
CA THR A 4 6.31 23.19 -0.02
C THR A 4 5.57 24.51 0.06
N TYR A 5 4.31 24.46 0.48
CA TYR A 5 3.51 25.66 0.72
C TYR A 5 3.93 26.37 2.01
N TYR A 6 3.46 27.61 2.17
CA TYR A 6 3.76 28.39 3.37
C TYR A 6 3.37 27.65 4.66
N SER A 7 2.19 27.02 4.68
CA SER A 7 1.70 26.25 5.84
C SER A 7 2.63 25.09 6.24
N ASP A 8 3.24 24.43 5.25
CA ASP A 8 4.17 23.31 5.51
C ASP A 8 5.48 23.81 6.11
N ARG A 9 5.92 25.01 5.71
CA ARG A 9 7.14 25.64 6.25
C ARG A 9 6.92 26.23 7.64
N ALA A 10 5.72 26.69 7.94
CA ALA A 10 5.38 27.34 9.21
C ALA A 10 4.98 26.33 10.31
N GLY A 11 4.24 25.27 9.96
CA GLY A 11 3.69 24.30 10.91
C GLY A 11 4.12 22.85 10.70
N GLY A 12 5.01 22.61 9.72
CA GLY A 12 5.34 21.26 9.29
C GLY A 12 4.31 20.65 8.33
N PRO A 13 4.63 19.54 7.67
CA PRO A 13 3.71 18.85 6.77
C PRO A 13 2.52 18.28 7.54
N ARG A 14 1.35 18.26 6.90
CA ARG A 14 0.13 17.68 7.49
C ARG A 14 0.37 16.19 7.81
N PRO A 15 0.01 15.72 9.02
CA PRO A 15 0.09 14.30 9.36
C PRO A 15 -0.70 13.46 8.36
N ARG A 16 -0.13 12.34 7.92
CA ARG A 16 -0.76 11.41 6.99
C ARG A 16 -1.42 10.27 7.77
N ALA A 17 -2.71 10.46 8.07
CA ALA A 17 -3.49 9.57 8.93
C ALA A 17 -4.90 9.26 8.39
N LEU A 18 -5.33 9.90 7.27
CA LEU A 18 -6.66 9.70 6.73
C LEU A 18 -6.70 8.43 5.86
N GLU A 19 -7.52 7.47 6.28
CA GLU A 19 -7.75 6.19 5.59
C GLU A 19 -8.93 6.24 4.61
N HIS A 20 -9.61 7.38 4.47
CA HIS A 20 -10.71 7.57 3.54
C HIS A 20 -10.42 8.73 2.59
N ILE A 21 -10.99 8.65 1.40
CA ILE A 21 -10.97 9.73 0.41
C ILE A 21 -12.21 10.61 0.68
N ASP A 22 -11.98 11.88 1.03
CA ASP A 22 -13.05 12.85 1.21
C ASP A 22 -13.45 13.53 -0.12
N GLU A 23 -14.52 14.32 -0.08
CA GLU A 23 -15.04 15.04 -1.26
C GLU A 23 -13.98 15.95 -1.91
N THR A 24 -13.16 16.61 -1.09
CA THR A 24 -12.14 17.55 -1.57
C THR A 24 -11.04 16.82 -2.34
N LEU A 25 -10.54 15.72 -1.77
CA LEU A 25 -9.51 14.91 -2.43
C LEU A 25 -10.06 14.22 -3.67
N TRP A 26 -11.30 13.71 -3.60
CA TRP A 26 -11.98 13.12 -4.76
C TRP A 26 -12.11 14.11 -5.91
N ALA A 27 -12.61 15.33 -5.65
CA ALA A 27 -12.71 16.38 -6.68
C ALA A 27 -11.34 16.73 -7.29
N ALA A 28 -10.28 16.74 -6.48
CA ALA A 28 -8.92 16.98 -6.97
C ALA A 28 -8.38 15.83 -7.84
N ILE A 29 -8.71 14.57 -7.51
CA ILE A 29 -8.35 13.40 -8.33
C ILE A 29 -9.11 13.42 -9.66
N LEU A 30 -10.40 13.77 -9.66
CA LEU A 30 -11.18 13.95 -10.90
C LEU A 30 -10.58 15.06 -11.79
N ALA A 31 -10.20 16.19 -11.19
CA ALA A 31 -9.54 17.26 -11.94
C ALA A 31 -8.17 16.82 -12.51
N LEU A 32 -7.47 15.91 -11.83
CA LEU A 32 -6.23 15.30 -12.35
C LEU A 32 -6.52 14.38 -13.54
N LEU A 33 -7.58 13.57 -13.48
CA LEU A 33 -8.05 12.73 -14.58
C LEU A 33 -8.43 13.58 -15.80
N ASP A 34 -9.26 14.63 -15.61
CA ASP A 34 -9.69 15.53 -16.69
C ASP A 34 -8.49 16.22 -17.33
N ARG A 35 -7.56 16.75 -16.53
CA ARG A 35 -6.30 17.31 -17.04
C ARG A 35 -5.48 16.30 -17.86
N GLY A 36 -5.45 15.02 -17.42
CA GLY A 36 -4.78 13.96 -18.16
C GLY A 36 -5.45 13.65 -19.50
N ILE A 37 -6.78 13.70 -19.54
CA ILE A 37 -7.54 13.55 -20.80
C ILE A 37 -7.26 14.70 -21.77
N GLU A 38 -7.36 15.94 -21.29
CA GLU A 38 -7.10 17.15 -22.07
C GLU A 38 -5.64 17.22 -22.55
N GLY A 39 -4.69 16.81 -21.69
CA GLY A 39 -3.27 16.72 -22.03
C GLY A 39 -2.87 15.49 -22.84
N ALA A 40 -3.86 14.70 -23.30
CA ALA A 40 -3.65 13.48 -24.06
C ALA A 40 -2.76 12.41 -23.38
N TRP A 41 -2.69 12.39 -22.04
CA TRP A 41 -1.86 11.44 -21.29
C TRP A 41 -2.26 9.99 -21.52
N PHE A 42 -3.52 9.74 -21.85
CA PHE A 42 -4.07 8.39 -22.07
C PHE A 42 -4.23 8.05 -23.55
N ALA A 43 -3.89 8.97 -24.45
CA ALA A 43 -4.17 8.85 -25.88
C ALA A 43 -3.39 7.74 -26.60
N LYS A 44 -2.30 7.24 -26.00
CA LYS A 44 -1.58 6.06 -26.53
C LYS A 44 -2.43 4.80 -26.52
N ASP A 45 -3.18 4.59 -25.44
CA ASP A 45 -3.99 3.38 -25.22
C ASP A 45 -5.47 3.65 -25.58
N PHE A 46 -5.91 4.91 -25.54
CA PHE A 46 -7.25 5.38 -25.91
C PHE A 46 -7.15 6.46 -26.98
N PRO A 47 -6.75 6.09 -28.21
CA PRO A 47 -6.47 7.06 -29.27
C PRO A 47 -7.73 7.60 -29.90
N LEU A 48 -7.81 8.93 -30.06
CA LEU A 48 -8.61 9.55 -31.09
C LEU A 48 -7.71 9.66 -32.34
N ALA A 49 -7.93 8.72 -33.27
CA ALA A 49 -7.12 8.58 -34.46
C ALA A 49 -7.49 9.64 -35.52
N CYS A 50 -6.48 10.11 -36.28
CA CYS A 50 -6.70 10.93 -37.44
C CYS A 50 -7.52 10.13 -38.50
N GLU A 51 -8.39 10.80 -39.26
CA GLU A 51 -9.25 10.15 -40.29
C GLU A 51 -8.44 9.43 -41.38
N ASP A 52 -7.19 9.82 -41.59
CA ASP A 52 -6.27 9.14 -42.54
C ASP A 52 -5.59 7.91 -41.93
N ALA A 53 -5.93 7.56 -40.69
CA ALA A 53 -5.38 6.46 -39.86
C ALA A 53 -3.86 6.49 -39.68
N LYS A 54 -3.18 7.62 -39.87
CA LYS A 54 -1.70 7.73 -39.78
C LYS A 54 -1.16 8.18 -38.41
N GLY A 55 -2.04 8.54 -37.50
CA GLY A 55 -1.59 8.95 -36.16
C GLY A 55 -2.74 9.27 -35.19
N THR A 56 -2.37 9.44 -33.95
CA THR A 56 -3.25 9.86 -32.86
C THR A 56 -3.08 11.35 -32.63
N TYR A 57 -4.15 12.11 -32.43
CA TYR A 57 -4.08 13.55 -32.15
C TYR A 57 -4.70 13.95 -30.80
N ALA A 58 -5.50 13.08 -30.19
CA ALA A 58 -6.11 13.35 -28.88
C ALA A 58 -6.46 12.05 -28.16
N CYS A 59 -6.96 12.17 -26.93
CA CYS A 59 -7.52 11.06 -26.16
C CYS A 59 -9.01 10.86 -26.49
N ASP A 60 -9.42 9.64 -26.79
CA ASP A 60 -10.85 9.26 -26.86
C ASP A 60 -11.40 9.11 -25.44
N ARG A 61 -12.02 10.20 -24.96
CA ARG A 61 -12.65 10.25 -23.64
C ARG A 61 -13.72 9.18 -23.47
N ASN A 62 -14.49 8.87 -24.50
CA ASN A 62 -15.60 7.93 -24.43
C ASN A 62 -15.08 6.50 -24.22
N SER A 63 -14.09 6.11 -25.01
CA SER A 63 -13.43 4.81 -24.89
C SER A 63 -12.74 4.66 -23.53
N LEU A 64 -11.98 5.66 -23.10
CA LEU A 64 -11.35 5.69 -21.77
C LEU A 64 -12.39 5.50 -20.66
N MET A 65 -13.47 6.30 -20.66
CA MET A 65 -14.49 6.27 -19.62
C MET A 65 -15.31 4.98 -19.64
N ALA A 66 -15.51 4.36 -20.80
CA ALA A 66 -16.14 3.05 -20.89
C ALA A 66 -15.27 1.97 -20.24
N THR A 67 -13.96 2.02 -20.48
CA THR A 67 -13.00 1.07 -19.88
C THR A 67 -12.90 1.27 -18.35
N VAL A 68 -12.81 2.52 -17.87
CA VAL A 68 -12.83 2.82 -16.42
C VAL A 68 -14.06 2.20 -15.74
N ARG A 69 -15.26 2.36 -16.36
CA ARG A 69 -16.49 1.78 -15.80
C ARG A 69 -16.52 0.26 -15.82
N ALA A 70 -15.88 -0.35 -16.80
CA ALA A 70 -15.82 -1.81 -16.93
C ALA A 70 -14.81 -2.43 -15.95
N GLU A 71 -13.65 -1.80 -15.76
CA GLU A 71 -12.60 -2.31 -14.90
C GLU A 71 -12.82 -1.95 -13.42
N ILE A 72 -13.50 -0.82 -13.13
CA ILE A 72 -13.76 -0.35 -11.75
C ILE A 72 -15.28 -0.14 -11.57
N PRO A 73 -16.06 -1.22 -11.39
CA PRO A 73 -17.52 -1.15 -11.34
C PRO A 73 -18.05 -0.24 -10.23
N ASP A 74 -17.40 -0.24 -9.07
CA ASP A 74 -17.82 0.56 -7.92
C ASP A 74 -17.60 2.07 -8.12
N LEU A 75 -16.75 2.45 -9.06
CA LEU A 75 -16.53 3.83 -9.46
C LEU A 75 -17.56 4.33 -10.49
N GLY A 76 -18.06 3.42 -11.34
CA GLY A 76 -18.79 3.74 -12.57
C GLY A 76 -20.03 4.61 -12.41
N ARG A 77 -20.76 4.51 -11.31
CA ARG A 77 -21.94 5.34 -11.05
C ARG A 77 -21.62 6.73 -10.47
N HIS A 78 -20.44 6.90 -9.90
CA HIS A 78 -20.10 8.01 -9.04
C HIS A 78 -19.08 8.98 -9.65
N LEU A 79 -18.60 8.73 -10.87
CA LEU A 79 -17.44 9.43 -11.39
C LEU A 79 -17.59 10.97 -11.39
N TYR A 80 -18.77 11.49 -11.68
CA TYR A 80 -19.05 12.95 -11.67
C TYR A 80 -20.29 13.29 -10.84
N GLN A 81 -20.73 12.40 -9.95
CA GLN A 81 -21.94 12.57 -9.15
C GLN A 81 -21.68 12.18 -7.68
N PRO A 82 -22.27 12.89 -6.71
CA PRO A 82 -22.24 12.45 -5.33
C PRO A 82 -23.02 11.14 -5.12
N PRO A 83 -22.68 10.32 -4.12
CA PRO A 83 -21.63 10.54 -3.10
C PRO A 83 -20.21 10.21 -3.60
N VAL A 84 -19.21 10.51 -2.77
CA VAL A 84 -17.81 10.08 -3.00
C VAL A 84 -17.78 8.56 -3.14
N PRO A 85 -17.08 8.01 -4.14
CA PRO A 85 -16.94 6.56 -4.29
C PRO A 85 -16.24 5.92 -3.09
N PRO A 86 -16.37 4.59 -2.92
CA PRO A 86 -15.56 3.85 -1.95
C PRO A 86 -14.06 4.13 -2.15
N THR A 87 -13.33 4.25 -1.03
CA THR A 87 -11.90 4.58 -1.08
C THR A 87 -11.12 3.64 -1.99
N LEU A 88 -11.34 2.32 -1.90
CA LEU A 88 -10.62 1.34 -2.73
C LEU A 88 -10.87 1.57 -4.22
N ALA A 89 -12.09 1.88 -4.64
CA ALA A 89 -12.38 2.20 -6.04
C ALA A 89 -11.63 3.46 -6.54
N VAL A 90 -11.42 4.45 -5.66
CA VAL A 90 -10.60 5.63 -6.00
C VAL A 90 -9.12 5.26 -6.11
N LEU A 91 -8.63 4.35 -5.27
CA LEU A 91 -7.25 3.84 -5.37
C LEU A 91 -7.06 3.05 -6.67
N ASP A 92 -8.02 2.20 -7.06
CA ASP A 92 -8.03 1.51 -8.36
C ASP A 92 -7.98 2.49 -9.53
N LEU A 93 -8.69 3.62 -9.45
CA LEU A 93 -8.61 4.67 -10.47
C LEU A 93 -7.20 5.27 -10.57
N LEU A 94 -6.51 5.49 -9.45
CA LEU A 94 -5.14 6.00 -9.49
C LEU A 94 -4.18 4.99 -10.13
N GLU A 95 -4.33 3.70 -9.85
CA GLU A 95 -3.55 2.64 -10.48
C GLU A 95 -3.86 2.50 -11.98
N PHE A 96 -5.15 2.57 -12.35
CA PHE A 96 -5.58 2.60 -13.75
C PHE A 96 -4.96 3.78 -14.49
N MET A 97 -5.07 4.99 -13.93
CA MET A 97 -4.47 6.18 -14.53
C MET A 97 -2.96 6.02 -14.71
N HIS A 98 -2.25 5.48 -13.72
CA HIS A 98 -0.80 5.25 -13.80
C HIS A 98 -0.44 4.25 -14.90
N ARG A 99 -1.18 3.16 -15.03
CA ARG A 99 -0.97 2.13 -16.06
C ARG A 99 -1.01 2.71 -17.46
N HIS A 100 -1.92 3.64 -17.71
CA HIS A 100 -2.20 4.20 -19.03
C HIS A 100 -1.53 5.56 -19.29
N ALA A 101 -0.92 6.20 -18.28
CA ALA A 101 -0.31 7.51 -18.41
C ALA A 101 0.91 7.50 -19.32
N CYS A 102 0.94 8.47 -20.23
CA CYS A 102 2.08 8.81 -21.07
C CYS A 102 2.25 10.33 -21.09
N GLU A 103 3.47 10.84 -21.19
CA GLU A 103 3.69 12.21 -21.62
C GLU A 103 3.42 12.28 -23.11
N ALA A 104 2.51 13.19 -23.54
CA ALA A 104 2.21 13.43 -24.94
C ALA A 104 2.98 14.68 -25.40
N SER A 105 3.65 14.57 -26.54
CA SER A 105 4.34 15.69 -27.19
C SER A 105 3.91 15.80 -28.64
N GLU A 106 3.93 17.02 -29.17
CA GLU A 106 3.61 17.27 -30.56
C GLU A 106 4.65 16.62 -31.48
N GLY A 107 4.13 15.86 -32.47
CA GLY A 107 4.90 15.27 -33.52
C GLY A 107 4.70 16.00 -34.84
N LYS A 108 4.51 15.24 -35.94
CA LYS A 108 4.33 15.81 -37.26
C LYS A 108 3.00 16.57 -37.34
N TYR A 109 3.02 17.80 -37.81
CA TYR A 109 1.83 18.57 -38.13
C TYR A 109 1.14 18.03 -39.39
N HIS A 110 -0.17 17.86 -39.30
CA HIS A 110 -1.01 17.39 -40.39
C HIS A 110 -1.88 18.54 -40.88
N SER A 111 -1.37 19.27 -41.91
CA SER A 111 -1.95 20.52 -42.36
C SER A 111 -3.37 20.41 -42.91
N PHE A 112 -3.79 19.23 -43.43
CA PHE A 112 -5.14 19.02 -43.96
C PHE A 112 -6.19 18.98 -42.85
N TYR A 113 -5.85 18.39 -41.69
CA TYR A 113 -6.74 18.25 -40.56
C TYR A 113 -6.44 19.25 -39.42
N ASP A 114 -5.49 20.14 -39.62
CA ASP A 114 -5.10 21.21 -38.69
C ASP A 114 -4.80 20.70 -37.24
N HIS A 115 -4.01 19.62 -37.16
CA HIS A 115 -3.57 19.09 -35.89
C HIS A 115 -2.17 18.46 -35.96
N HIS A 116 -1.53 18.27 -34.80
CA HIS A 116 -0.31 17.49 -34.67
C HIS A 116 -0.62 16.02 -34.35
N HIS A 117 0.10 15.09 -34.97
CA HIS A 117 0.17 13.73 -34.51
C HIS A 117 1.01 13.70 -33.23
N LEU A 118 0.61 12.92 -32.22
CA LEU A 118 1.27 12.85 -30.92
C LEU A 118 2.37 11.78 -30.89
N ARG A 119 3.38 12.04 -30.06
CA ARG A 119 4.39 11.08 -29.63
C ARG A 119 4.19 10.85 -28.13
N PHE A 120 4.53 9.66 -27.67
CA PHE A 120 4.24 9.24 -26.29
C PHE A 120 5.48 8.71 -25.58
N ASP A 121 5.73 9.22 -24.38
CA ASP A 121 6.70 8.69 -23.44
C ASP A 121 5.95 8.20 -22.19
N ARG A 122 5.94 6.86 -21.99
CA ARG A 122 5.19 6.24 -20.89
C ARG A 122 5.88 6.47 -19.55
N GLU A 123 7.20 6.36 -19.50
CA GLU A 123 7.95 6.53 -18.25
C GLU A 123 7.80 7.96 -17.71
N ALA A 124 7.98 8.95 -18.55
CA ALA A 124 7.79 10.36 -18.19
C ALA A 124 6.35 10.63 -17.73
N GLY A 125 5.32 10.11 -18.44
CA GLY A 125 3.92 10.28 -18.08
C GLY A 125 3.56 9.62 -16.75
N GLN A 126 4.03 8.40 -16.52
CA GLN A 126 3.83 7.69 -15.25
C GLN A 126 4.50 8.43 -14.08
N GLN A 127 5.71 8.95 -14.28
CA GLN A 127 6.40 9.72 -13.26
C GLN A 127 5.65 11.02 -12.90
N GLU A 128 5.16 11.78 -13.90
CA GLU A 128 4.42 13.03 -13.67
C GLU A 128 3.06 12.75 -13.00
N LEU A 129 2.32 11.73 -13.44
CA LEU A 129 1.08 11.35 -12.80
C LEU A 129 1.32 10.97 -11.33
N ARG A 130 2.30 10.10 -11.06
CA ARG A 130 2.66 9.68 -9.70
C ARG A 130 3.01 10.87 -8.81
N LYS A 131 3.82 11.80 -9.30
CA LYS A 131 4.17 13.04 -8.60
C LYS A 131 2.94 13.88 -8.28
N SER A 132 2.07 14.07 -9.24
CA SER A 132 0.83 14.85 -9.10
C SER A 132 -0.15 14.18 -8.13
N ALA A 133 -0.40 12.87 -8.24
CA ALA A 133 -1.26 12.11 -7.35
C ALA A 133 -0.75 12.12 -5.90
N ASN A 134 0.54 11.82 -5.70
CA ASN A 134 1.14 11.80 -4.36
C ASN A 134 1.16 13.19 -3.70
N ARG A 135 1.29 14.26 -4.47
CA ARG A 135 1.13 15.63 -3.94
C ARG A 135 -0.29 15.84 -3.40
N LEU A 136 -1.34 15.41 -4.12
CA LEU A 136 -2.73 15.52 -3.67
C LEU A 136 -2.96 14.69 -2.41
N LEU A 137 -2.56 13.41 -2.42
CA LEU A 137 -2.66 12.51 -1.28
C LEU A 137 -1.96 13.08 -0.03
N THR A 138 -0.73 13.58 -0.19
CA THR A 138 0.05 14.17 0.90
C THR A 138 -0.64 15.42 1.47
N ARG A 139 -1.11 16.33 0.60
CA ARG A 139 -1.76 17.57 1.03
C ARG A 139 -3.10 17.32 1.72
N ALA A 140 -3.83 16.30 1.31
CA ALA A 140 -5.06 15.87 1.98
C ALA A 140 -4.78 15.20 3.34
N GLY A 141 -3.55 14.78 3.63
CA GLY A 141 -3.22 13.99 4.82
C GLY A 141 -3.61 12.52 4.67
N SER A 142 -3.77 12.06 3.42
CA SER A 142 -4.09 10.65 3.14
C SER A 142 -2.90 9.75 3.46
N ILE A 143 -3.20 8.57 3.99
CA ILE A 143 -2.21 7.54 4.35
C ILE A 143 -1.71 6.75 3.12
N TYR A 144 -2.28 6.96 1.94
CA TYR A 144 -1.95 6.20 0.74
C TYR A 144 -0.87 6.88 -0.12
N GLU A 145 -0.09 6.07 -0.83
CA GLU A 145 0.94 6.51 -1.74
C GLU A 145 0.96 5.65 -3.00
N LEU A 146 0.98 6.27 -4.18
CA LEU A 146 1.19 5.62 -5.46
C LEU A 146 2.69 5.37 -5.68
N LYS A 147 3.10 4.10 -5.78
CA LYS A 147 4.49 3.67 -5.93
C LYS A 147 4.96 3.74 -7.40
N VAL A 148 6.26 3.53 -7.61
CA VAL A 148 6.89 3.57 -8.94
C VAL A 148 6.35 2.46 -9.86
N ASP A 149 6.02 1.30 -9.29
CA ASP A 149 5.43 0.16 -9.99
C ASP A 149 3.94 0.34 -10.34
N GLY A 150 3.34 1.46 -9.92
CA GLY A 150 1.94 1.78 -10.17
C GLY A 150 0.98 1.26 -9.12
N GLN A 151 1.44 0.57 -8.09
CA GLN A 151 0.60 0.10 -7.00
C GLN A 151 0.39 1.19 -5.95
N VAL A 152 -0.82 1.27 -5.41
CA VAL A 152 -1.10 2.09 -4.24
C VAL A 152 -0.85 1.28 -2.98
N THR A 153 -0.07 1.85 -2.07
CA THR A 153 0.23 1.24 -0.78
C THR A 153 -0.15 2.16 0.36
N ARG A 154 -0.42 1.55 1.52
CA ARG A 154 -0.59 2.28 2.77
C ARG A 154 0.77 2.64 3.36
N LEU A 155 0.91 3.88 3.83
CA LEU A 155 2.06 4.30 4.61
C LEU A 155 1.91 3.83 6.06
N VAL A 156 3.03 3.40 6.63
CA VAL A 156 3.13 3.00 8.04
C VAL A 156 4.22 3.83 8.72
N PRO A 157 4.24 3.92 10.07
CA PRO A 157 5.31 4.61 10.78
C PRO A 157 6.69 4.16 10.31
N GLU A 158 7.63 5.10 10.15
CA GLU A 158 8.94 4.82 9.55
C GLU A 158 9.72 3.70 10.27
N VAL A 159 9.58 3.60 11.59
CA VAL A 159 10.19 2.51 12.38
C VAL A 159 9.71 1.13 11.91
N VAL A 160 8.42 1.01 11.61
CA VAL A 160 7.82 -0.24 11.10
C VAL A 160 8.23 -0.45 9.64
N ALA A 161 8.14 0.62 8.83
CA ALA A 161 8.53 0.58 7.42
C ALA A 161 9.99 0.16 7.23
N ALA A 162 10.90 0.64 8.07
CA ALA A 162 12.32 0.25 8.04
C ALA A 162 12.49 -1.24 8.32
N GLY A 163 11.77 -1.78 9.31
CA GLY A 163 11.77 -3.22 9.61
C GLY A 163 11.23 -4.07 8.45
N LEU A 164 10.12 -3.62 7.83
CA LEU A 164 9.48 -4.35 6.73
C LEU A 164 10.29 -4.34 5.42
N ARG A 165 11.14 -3.32 5.20
CA ARG A 165 12.04 -3.27 4.04
C ARG A 165 13.27 -4.17 4.17
N HIS A 166 13.56 -4.65 5.37
CA HIS A 166 14.71 -5.51 5.59
C HIS A 166 14.39 -6.94 5.13
N GLU A 167 15.04 -7.39 4.06
CA GLU A 167 14.94 -8.78 3.64
C GLU A 167 15.56 -9.69 4.71
N LEU A 168 14.73 -10.56 5.25
CA LEU A 168 15.18 -11.54 6.22
C LEU A 168 15.78 -12.73 5.49
N PRO A 169 16.94 -13.21 5.93
CA PRO A 169 17.45 -14.48 5.44
C PRO A 169 16.48 -15.62 5.76
N ALA A 170 16.35 -16.58 4.86
CA ALA A 170 15.52 -17.75 5.08
C ALA A 170 15.95 -18.53 6.33
N THR A 171 14.95 -19.03 7.06
CA THR A 171 15.14 -19.95 8.17
C THR A 171 15.12 -21.40 7.67
N ARG A 172 15.19 -22.37 8.59
CA ARG A 172 15.03 -23.80 8.27
C ARG A 172 13.56 -24.20 8.08
N ASP A 173 12.62 -23.29 8.26
CA ASP A 173 11.19 -23.54 8.18
C ASP A 173 10.53 -22.61 7.17
N ALA A 174 10.26 -23.16 5.98
CA ALA A 174 9.68 -22.42 4.87
C ALA A 174 8.28 -21.86 5.17
N GLU A 175 7.51 -22.53 6.06
CA GLU A 175 6.17 -22.06 6.43
C GLU A 175 6.25 -20.83 7.36
N PHE A 176 7.20 -20.84 8.30
CA PHE A 176 7.46 -19.64 9.12
C PHE A 176 7.84 -18.44 8.25
N ASP A 177 8.78 -18.66 7.31
CA ASP A 177 9.22 -17.62 6.38
C ASP A 177 8.06 -17.10 5.52
N HIS A 178 7.21 -17.99 5.02
CA HIS A 178 6.02 -17.64 4.25
C HIS A 178 5.02 -16.81 5.06
N LEU A 179 4.69 -17.23 6.29
CA LEU A 179 3.77 -16.51 7.17
C LEU A 179 4.27 -15.11 7.49
N LEU A 180 5.57 -14.98 7.78
CA LEU A 180 6.19 -13.70 8.09
C LEU A 180 6.18 -12.76 6.87
N ALA A 181 6.56 -13.25 5.70
CA ALA A 181 6.55 -12.47 4.46
C ALA A 181 5.12 -12.08 4.05
N ALA A 182 4.15 -13.00 4.18
CA ALA A 182 2.75 -12.71 3.87
C ALA A 182 2.15 -11.68 4.85
N SER A 183 2.48 -11.77 6.15
CA SER A 183 2.04 -10.78 7.13
C SER A 183 2.56 -9.37 6.80
N ALA A 184 3.83 -9.26 6.40
CA ALA A 184 4.44 -7.99 6.03
C ALA A 184 3.78 -7.36 4.78
N ARG A 185 3.51 -8.16 3.75
CA ARG A 185 2.79 -7.69 2.55
C ARG A 185 1.37 -7.23 2.87
N ASN A 186 0.61 -8.06 3.56
CA ASN A 186 -0.78 -7.76 3.90
C ASN A 186 -0.91 -6.52 4.81
N PHE A 187 0.09 -6.24 5.64
CA PHE A 187 0.08 -5.07 6.52
C PHE A 187 0.16 -3.74 5.75
N LEU A 188 0.79 -3.74 4.59
CA LEU A 188 0.92 -2.57 3.72
C LEU A 188 -0.27 -2.40 2.77
N ASP A 189 -1.20 -3.36 2.76
CA ASP A 189 -2.36 -3.34 1.87
C ASP A 189 -3.34 -2.22 2.26
N PRO A 190 -3.88 -1.48 1.30
CA PRO A 190 -4.94 -0.49 1.54
C PRO A 190 -6.21 -1.10 2.12
N ASP A 191 -6.55 -2.35 1.79
CA ASP A 191 -7.77 -3.01 2.24
C ASP A 191 -7.70 -3.38 3.74
N PRO A 192 -8.62 -2.86 4.58
CA PRO A 192 -8.68 -3.18 5.99
C PRO A 192 -8.87 -4.68 6.31
N GLU A 193 -9.57 -5.44 5.44
CA GLU A 193 -9.78 -6.87 5.62
C GLU A 193 -8.47 -7.64 5.41
N ILE A 194 -7.71 -7.29 4.36
CA ILE A 194 -6.39 -7.86 4.10
C ILE A 194 -5.42 -7.50 5.24
N ARG A 195 -5.48 -6.27 5.77
CA ARG A 195 -4.69 -5.89 6.95
C ARG A 195 -5.07 -6.69 8.20
N GLY A 196 -6.33 -7.03 8.38
CA GLY A 196 -6.77 -7.94 9.45
C GLY A 196 -6.05 -9.28 9.36
N GLN A 197 -5.96 -9.86 8.16
CA GLN A 197 -5.23 -11.09 7.90
C GLN A 197 -3.71 -10.98 8.17
N ALA A 198 -3.13 -9.78 8.09
CA ALA A 198 -1.72 -9.58 8.43
C ALA A 198 -1.43 -9.93 9.89
N LEU A 199 -2.30 -9.49 10.82
CA LEU A 199 -2.17 -9.83 12.24
C LEU A 199 -2.33 -11.34 12.47
N GLU A 200 -3.29 -11.99 11.82
CA GLU A 200 -3.50 -13.43 11.94
C GLU A 200 -2.27 -14.22 11.52
N LYS A 201 -1.74 -13.92 10.34
CA LYS A 201 -0.50 -14.56 9.83
C LYS A 201 0.69 -14.32 10.73
N LEU A 202 0.80 -13.12 11.31
CA LEU A 202 1.89 -12.77 12.22
C LEU A 202 1.79 -13.56 13.53
N TRP A 203 0.58 -13.76 14.06
CA TRP A 203 0.34 -14.60 15.24
C TRP A 203 0.54 -16.08 14.94
N ASP A 204 0.22 -16.55 13.74
CA ASP A 204 0.53 -17.91 13.30
C ASP A 204 2.02 -18.15 13.23
N ALA A 205 2.79 -17.19 12.67
CA ALA A 205 4.26 -17.24 12.68
C ALA A 205 4.80 -17.28 14.13
N PHE A 206 4.22 -16.48 15.04
CA PHE A 206 4.60 -16.48 16.46
C PHE A 206 4.33 -17.81 17.16
N GLU A 207 3.20 -18.45 16.87
CA GLU A 207 2.90 -19.76 17.44
C GLU A 207 3.80 -20.85 16.87
N ARG A 208 4.14 -20.75 15.56
CA ARG A 208 5.03 -21.70 14.88
C ARG A 208 6.47 -21.60 15.39
N VAL A 209 7.01 -20.40 15.56
CA VAL A 209 8.41 -20.22 16.01
C VAL A 209 8.68 -20.86 17.36
N LYS A 210 7.66 -20.99 18.22
CA LYS A 210 7.75 -21.63 19.55
C LYS A 210 8.00 -23.15 19.48
N THR A 211 7.77 -23.77 18.32
CA THR A 211 7.92 -25.21 18.14
C THR A 211 9.03 -25.58 17.17
N LEU A 212 9.78 -24.60 16.62
CA LEU A 212 10.84 -24.88 15.64
C LEU A 212 12.09 -25.56 16.25
N LEU A 213 12.35 -25.35 17.54
CA LEU A 213 13.51 -25.91 18.22
C LEU A 213 13.16 -27.15 19.06
N ASP A 214 11.89 -27.40 19.33
CA ASP A 214 11.40 -28.58 20.04
C ASP A 214 9.89 -28.71 19.83
N ASP A 215 9.40 -29.95 19.66
CA ASP A 215 7.95 -30.25 19.45
C ASP A 215 7.12 -29.89 20.69
N ASP A 216 7.68 -30.00 21.89
CA ASP A 216 7.04 -29.47 23.11
C ASP A 216 7.14 -27.94 23.10
N LYS A 217 5.98 -27.29 22.96
CA LYS A 217 5.86 -25.83 22.82
C LYS A 217 6.49 -25.05 23.99
N LYS A 218 6.41 -25.58 25.21
CA LYS A 218 7.00 -24.91 26.36
C LYS A 218 8.52 -25.01 26.32
N ARG A 219 9.03 -26.19 26.02
CA ARG A 219 10.46 -26.45 25.89
C ARG A 219 11.05 -25.73 24.69
N GLY A 220 10.37 -25.74 23.55
CA GLY A 220 10.75 -25.00 22.37
C GLY A 220 10.82 -23.49 22.60
N SER A 221 9.85 -22.92 23.33
CA SER A 221 9.89 -21.50 23.70
C SER A 221 11.08 -21.16 24.61
N GLU A 222 11.41 -22.00 25.60
CA GLU A 222 12.58 -21.76 26.46
C GLU A 222 13.91 -21.90 25.70
N LEU A 223 14.03 -22.87 24.79
CA LEU A 223 15.19 -23.02 23.90
C LEU A 223 15.33 -21.83 22.95
N LEU A 224 14.23 -21.34 22.40
CA LEU A 224 14.21 -20.15 21.55
C LEU A 224 14.73 -18.92 22.30
N ILE A 225 14.23 -18.69 23.52
CA ILE A 225 14.67 -17.59 24.36
C ILE A 225 16.15 -17.71 24.69
N ALA A 226 16.58 -18.89 25.14
CA ALA A 226 17.98 -19.14 25.50
C ALA A 226 18.93 -18.92 24.30
N THR A 227 18.51 -19.36 23.09
CA THR A 227 19.31 -19.17 21.87
C THR A 227 19.35 -17.70 21.46
N ALA A 228 18.19 -17.02 21.49
CA ALA A 228 18.08 -15.61 21.09
C ALA A 228 18.83 -14.66 22.06
N THR A 229 18.99 -15.05 23.32
CA THR A 229 19.68 -14.25 24.35
C THR A 229 21.07 -14.80 24.70
N ASN A 230 21.61 -15.69 23.89
CA ASN A 230 22.95 -16.24 24.12
C ASN A 230 24.01 -15.13 24.14
N GLY A 231 24.75 -15.05 25.23
CA GLY A 231 25.77 -14.02 25.45
C GLY A 231 25.23 -12.68 25.99
N ALA A 232 23.92 -12.56 26.18
CA ALA A 232 23.29 -11.37 26.79
C ALA A 232 23.21 -11.47 28.31
N ALA A 233 22.81 -10.37 28.98
CA ALA A 233 22.55 -10.36 30.39
C ALA A 233 21.35 -11.27 30.76
N PRO A 234 21.35 -11.94 31.92
CA PRO A 234 20.25 -12.84 32.33
C PRO A 234 18.87 -12.17 32.33
N GLU A 235 18.79 -10.89 32.63
CA GLU A 235 17.57 -10.09 32.66
C GLU A 235 16.93 -9.98 31.29
N GLU A 236 17.71 -10.06 30.18
CA GLU A 236 17.19 -10.01 28.81
C GLU A 236 16.36 -11.24 28.49
N ALA A 237 16.75 -12.42 28.95
CA ALA A 237 15.96 -13.65 28.77
C ALA A 237 14.62 -13.56 29.52
N GLU A 238 14.62 -12.95 30.72
CA GLU A 238 13.39 -12.74 31.51
C GLU A 238 12.43 -11.76 30.80
N LEU A 239 12.96 -10.62 30.33
CA LEU A 239 12.20 -9.65 29.56
C LEU A 239 11.57 -10.25 28.29
N LEU A 240 12.35 -11.04 27.54
CA LEU A 240 11.85 -11.69 26.33
C LEU A 240 10.77 -12.72 26.64
N ARG A 241 10.91 -13.49 27.72
CA ARG A 241 9.91 -14.43 28.21
C ARG A 241 8.61 -13.74 28.59
N ASP A 242 8.68 -12.63 29.29
CA ASP A 242 7.52 -11.87 29.71
C ASP A 242 6.82 -11.21 28.51
N GLU A 243 7.57 -10.71 27.55
CA GLU A 243 7.01 -10.20 26.29
C GLU A 243 6.27 -11.30 25.51
N MET A 244 6.87 -12.46 25.34
CA MET A 244 6.22 -13.61 24.67
C MET A 244 4.94 -14.04 25.38
N ARG A 245 4.93 -14.04 26.73
CA ARG A 245 3.75 -14.34 27.53
C ARG A 245 2.66 -13.28 27.36
N CYS A 246 3.03 -12.01 27.36
CA CYS A 246 2.12 -10.90 27.15
C CYS A 246 1.46 -10.98 25.76
N LEU A 247 2.24 -11.20 24.69
CA LEU A 247 1.75 -11.34 23.32
C LEU A 247 0.82 -12.57 23.17
N THR A 248 1.11 -13.67 23.85
CA THR A 248 0.21 -14.83 23.88
C THR A 248 -1.13 -14.47 24.52
N THR A 249 -1.11 -13.74 25.64
CA THR A 249 -2.33 -13.28 26.34
C THR A 249 -3.15 -12.33 25.46
N ILE A 250 -2.49 -11.40 24.76
CA ILE A 250 -3.12 -10.49 23.81
C ILE A 250 -3.80 -11.27 22.68
N GLY A 251 -3.09 -12.21 22.04
CA GLY A 251 -3.64 -13.03 20.95
C GLY A 251 -4.89 -13.80 21.34
N ASN A 252 -4.89 -14.36 22.55
CA ASN A 252 -6.06 -15.07 23.12
C ASN A 252 -7.19 -14.09 23.48
N GLY A 253 -6.88 -12.94 24.07
CA GLY A 253 -7.86 -11.95 24.49
C GLY A 253 -8.62 -11.29 23.32
N PHE A 254 -7.91 -10.94 22.26
CA PHE A 254 -8.48 -10.36 21.06
C PHE A 254 -8.93 -11.42 20.02
N ARG A 255 -8.74 -12.72 20.29
CA ARG A 255 -9.09 -13.84 19.40
C ARG A 255 -8.52 -13.65 17.97
N ILE A 256 -7.30 -13.19 17.87
CA ILE A 256 -6.66 -12.82 16.60
C ILE A 256 -6.63 -13.98 15.60
N ARG A 257 -6.58 -15.25 16.06
CA ARG A 257 -6.49 -16.47 15.24
C ARG A 257 -7.81 -17.20 15.04
N HIS A 258 -8.93 -16.67 15.50
CA HIS A 258 -10.23 -17.40 15.49
C HIS A 258 -11.22 -16.70 14.56
N HIS A 259 -11.31 -17.17 13.32
CA HIS A 259 -12.24 -16.69 12.30
C HIS A 259 -13.72 -16.87 12.63
N GLU A 260 -14.08 -17.82 13.50
CA GLU A 260 -15.47 -18.27 13.67
C GLU A 260 -16.27 -17.52 14.75
N THR A 261 -15.64 -16.72 15.58
CA THR A 261 -16.32 -15.96 16.63
C THR A 261 -15.85 -14.51 16.59
N ARG A 262 -16.79 -13.57 16.50
CA ARG A 262 -16.61 -12.12 16.49
C ARG A 262 -15.32 -11.71 17.18
N SER A 263 -14.30 -11.35 16.37
CA SER A 263 -13.11 -10.67 16.86
C SER A 263 -13.54 -9.40 17.59
N VAL A 264 -12.92 -9.08 18.71
CA VAL A 264 -13.07 -7.75 19.29
C VAL A 264 -12.52 -6.78 18.25
N GLY A 265 -13.38 -5.90 17.71
CA GLY A 265 -12.97 -4.98 16.65
C GLY A 265 -11.80 -4.11 17.10
N LEU A 266 -10.63 -4.34 16.51
CA LEU A 266 -9.46 -3.49 16.71
C LEU A 266 -9.61 -2.24 15.84
N SER A 267 -9.33 -1.06 16.38
CA SER A 267 -9.10 0.11 15.56
C SER A 267 -7.81 -0.03 14.75
N SER A 268 -7.69 0.66 13.61
CA SER A 268 -6.45 0.65 12.80
C SER A 268 -5.20 0.97 13.63
N ALA A 269 -5.28 1.95 14.53
CA ALA A 269 -4.15 2.29 15.41
C ALA A 269 -3.78 1.17 16.37
N GLN A 270 -4.75 0.42 16.90
CA GLN A 270 -4.50 -0.75 17.74
C GLN A 270 -3.88 -1.89 16.93
N ALA A 271 -4.40 -2.14 15.71
CA ALA A 271 -3.85 -3.15 14.81
C ALA A 271 -2.39 -2.83 14.44
N ASP A 272 -2.09 -1.58 14.09
CA ASP A 272 -0.74 -1.11 13.79
C ASP A 272 0.21 -1.29 14.98
N HIS A 273 -0.23 -0.93 16.18
CA HIS A 273 0.57 -1.10 17.39
C HIS A 273 0.86 -2.58 17.67
N LEU A 274 -0.15 -3.44 17.60
CA LEU A 274 0.02 -4.87 17.86
C LEU A 274 0.89 -5.54 16.79
N PHE A 275 0.72 -5.15 15.52
CA PHE A 275 1.57 -5.63 14.45
C PHE A 275 3.03 -5.25 14.69
N ALA A 276 3.32 -3.97 14.92
CA ALA A 276 4.68 -3.49 15.15
C ALA A 276 5.36 -4.20 16.33
N ARG A 277 4.63 -4.37 17.43
CA ARG A 277 5.13 -5.03 18.64
C ARG A 277 5.45 -6.51 18.42
N MET A 278 4.54 -7.26 17.79
CA MET A 278 4.75 -8.67 17.48
C MET A 278 5.86 -8.85 16.43
N TYR A 279 5.87 -8.01 15.39
CA TYR A 279 6.90 -8.05 14.35
C TYR A 279 8.29 -7.82 14.94
N ALA A 280 8.45 -6.80 15.80
CA ALA A 280 9.72 -6.52 16.48
C ALA A 280 10.20 -7.70 17.34
N MET A 281 9.27 -8.37 18.04
CA MET A 281 9.59 -9.57 18.82
C MET A 281 10.06 -10.71 17.91
N LEU A 282 9.36 -10.98 16.79
CA LEU A 282 9.76 -12.01 15.85
C LEU A 282 11.13 -11.70 15.21
N MET A 283 11.41 -10.43 14.88
CA MET A 283 12.74 -10.01 14.43
C MET A 283 13.84 -10.31 15.44
N ARG A 284 13.55 -10.15 16.73
CA ARG A 284 14.51 -10.41 17.82
C ARG A 284 14.85 -11.90 17.94
N VAL A 285 13.90 -12.81 17.71
CA VAL A 285 14.10 -14.26 17.82
C VAL A 285 14.48 -14.95 16.51
N HIS A 286 14.24 -14.31 15.36
CA HIS A 286 14.51 -14.84 14.03
C HIS A 286 15.93 -15.43 13.87
N PRO A 287 17.03 -14.79 14.32
CA PRO A 287 18.37 -15.35 14.21
C PRO A 287 18.56 -16.70 14.93
N ALA A 288 17.73 -17.00 15.93
CA ALA A 288 17.84 -18.24 16.71
C ALA A 288 17.28 -19.48 15.96
N VAL A 289 16.54 -19.28 14.85
CA VAL A 289 15.89 -20.36 14.08
C VAL A 289 16.43 -20.50 12.65
N ARG A 290 17.54 -19.86 12.39
CA ARG A 290 18.28 -19.97 11.10
C ARG A 290 18.91 -21.33 10.85
#